data_9c6bf37bde02cd96b9343a9ef1441560
#
_entry.id   9c6bf37bde02cd96b9343a9ef1441560
#
_cell.length_a   1.000
_cell.length_b   1.000
_cell.length_c   1.000
_cell.angle_alpha   90.00
_cell.angle_beta   90.00
_cell.angle_gamma   90.00
#
_symmetry.space_group_name_H-M   'P 1'
#
loop_
_entity.id
_entity.type
_entity.pdbx_description
1 polymer ?
#
loop_
_entity_poly.entity_id
_entity_poly.type
_entity_poly.pdbx_seq_one_letter_code
_entity_poly.pdbx_strand_id
1 'polypeptide(L)'
;LKDTAGNYVFQPGLSLDAPDTLLGKPIFENPSMAEATTGLKSVIVGHLPSYYVRSVGGIKLDRSDDFAFSAGLATFRAQFRVDGNLPQTSHVKHLLQP
;
A
#
# COMPACT_ATOMS: atom_id res chain seq x y z
N LEU A 1 -11.18 22.72 0.79
CA LEU A 1 -10.41 23.28 -0.32
C LEU A 1 -11.33 23.48 -1.52
N LYS A 2 -11.36 24.68 -2.09
CA LYS A 2 -12.12 25.01 -3.30
C LYS A 2 -11.16 25.52 -4.37
N ASP A 3 -11.51 25.31 -5.62
CA ASP A 3 -10.79 25.92 -6.73
C ASP A 3 -11.19 27.41 -6.92
N THR A 4 -10.55 28.12 -7.85
CA THR A 4 -10.84 29.52 -8.17
C THR A 4 -12.25 29.76 -8.73
N ALA A 5 -12.93 28.72 -9.21
CA ALA A 5 -14.31 28.75 -9.68
C ALA A 5 -15.33 28.40 -8.56
N GLY A 6 -14.87 28.16 -7.34
CA GLY A 6 -15.71 27.87 -6.18
C GLY A 6 -16.13 26.41 -6.01
N ASN A 7 -15.68 25.49 -6.89
CA ASN A 7 -16.00 24.07 -6.79
C ASN A 7 -15.16 23.40 -5.69
N TYR A 8 -15.75 22.41 -5.00
CA TYR A 8 -15.03 21.60 -4.05
C TYR A 8 -14.03 20.68 -4.76
N VAL A 9 -12.78 20.77 -4.38
CA VAL A 9 -11.71 19.91 -4.90
C VAL A 9 -11.82 18.47 -4.34
N PHE A 10 -12.23 18.36 -3.07
CA PHE A 10 -12.54 17.09 -2.44
C PHE A 10 -14.04 16.81 -2.52
N GLN A 11 -14.41 15.63 -2.97
CA GLN A 11 -15.80 15.17 -3.05
C GLN A 11 -15.92 13.84 -2.29
N PRO A 12 -16.68 13.81 -1.20
CA PRO A 12 -16.95 12.57 -0.48
C PRO A 12 -17.78 11.61 -1.34
N GLY A 13 -17.52 10.34 -1.23
CA GLY A 13 -18.31 9.28 -1.86
C GLY A 13 -19.74 9.28 -1.31
N LEU A 14 -20.73 9.33 -2.19
CA LEU A 14 -22.15 9.36 -1.83
C LEU A 14 -22.73 7.99 -1.49
N SER A 15 -21.98 6.91 -1.71
CA SER A 15 -22.39 5.54 -1.38
C SER A 15 -21.24 4.79 -0.72
N LEU A 16 -21.59 3.73 0.03
CA LEU A 16 -20.63 2.88 0.77
C LEU A 16 -19.54 2.26 -0.13
N ASP A 17 -19.83 2.08 -1.43
CA ASP A 17 -18.90 1.49 -2.40
C ASP A 17 -18.17 2.54 -3.27
N ALA A 18 -18.53 3.81 -3.17
CA ALA A 18 -17.88 4.85 -3.97
C ALA A 18 -16.74 5.48 -3.18
N PRO A 19 -15.48 5.37 -3.65
CA PRO A 19 -14.36 6.02 -2.99
C PRO A 19 -14.50 7.54 -3.06
N ASP A 20 -13.97 8.23 -2.06
CA ASP A 20 -13.80 9.67 -2.10
C ASP A 20 -12.94 10.08 -3.30
N THR A 21 -13.20 11.24 -3.85
CA THR A 21 -12.45 11.73 -5.02
C THR A 21 -11.79 13.08 -4.76
N LEU A 22 -10.60 13.24 -5.32
CA LEU A 22 -9.86 14.48 -5.35
C LEU A 22 -9.57 14.84 -6.81
N LEU A 23 -10.06 15.98 -7.28
CA LEU A 23 -9.94 16.39 -8.69
C LEU A 23 -10.42 15.30 -9.68
N GLY A 24 -11.50 14.59 -9.35
CA GLY A 24 -12.04 13.51 -10.17
C GLY A 24 -11.23 12.21 -10.17
N LYS A 25 -10.22 12.09 -9.28
CA LYS A 25 -9.43 10.86 -9.09
C LYS A 25 -9.78 10.20 -7.77
N PRO A 26 -9.91 8.86 -7.74
CA PRO A 26 -10.23 8.15 -6.49
C PRO A 26 -9.09 8.25 -5.49
N ILE A 27 -9.46 8.35 -4.21
CA ILE A 27 -8.53 8.36 -3.07
C ILE A 27 -8.60 6.99 -2.40
N PHE A 28 -7.45 6.44 -2.08
CA PHE A 28 -7.30 5.22 -1.29
C PHE A 28 -6.50 5.53 -0.04
N GLU A 29 -7.01 5.11 1.10
CA GLU A 29 -6.31 5.24 2.37
C GLU A 29 -5.40 4.03 2.61
N ASN A 30 -4.22 4.29 3.12
CA ASN A 30 -3.28 3.25 3.54
C ASN A 30 -2.76 3.56 4.94
N PRO A 31 -3.19 2.82 5.98
CA PRO A 31 -2.78 3.06 7.35
C PRO A 31 -1.28 2.82 7.61
N SER A 32 -0.58 2.19 6.66
CA SER A 32 0.89 2.02 6.73
C SER A 32 1.68 3.23 6.23
N MET A 33 0.99 4.25 5.70
CA MET A 33 1.64 5.50 5.32
C MET A 33 1.99 6.33 6.56
N ALA A 34 3.03 7.17 6.42
CA ALA A 34 3.39 8.10 7.48
C ALA A 34 2.28 9.15 7.69
N GLU A 35 2.10 9.55 8.95
CA GLU A 35 1.20 10.65 9.30
C GLU A 35 1.67 11.98 8.69
N ALA A 36 0.74 12.94 8.58
CA ALA A 36 1.00 14.26 8.03
C ALA A 36 1.81 15.13 9.00
N THR A 37 3.09 14.80 9.18
CA THR A 37 4.05 15.50 10.02
C THR A 37 5.16 16.08 9.17
N THR A 38 5.75 17.19 9.62
CA THR A 38 6.87 17.86 8.93
C THR A 38 7.98 16.90 8.51
N GLY A 39 8.36 16.95 7.25
CA GLY A 39 9.40 16.12 6.67
C GLY A 39 8.97 14.72 6.26
N LEU A 40 7.73 14.32 6.49
CA LEU A 40 7.22 13.01 6.10
C LEU A 40 6.41 13.07 4.79
N LYS A 41 6.32 11.92 4.14
CA LYS A 41 5.63 11.74 2.85
C LYS A 41 4.30 11.03 3.10
N SER A 42 3.24 11.80 3.31
CA SER A 42 1.92 11.27 3.67
C SER A 42 1.00 11.03 2.47
N VAL A 43 1.30 11.60 1.32
CA VAL A 43 0.46 11.49 0.12
C VAL A 43 1.29 11.07 -1.08
N ILE A 44 0.78 10.09 -1.81
CA ILE A 44 1.34 9.62 -3.09
C ILE A 44 0.28 9.81 -4.17
N VAL A 45 0.69 10.35 -5.30
CA VAL A 45 -0.16 10.57 -6.47
C VAL A 45 0.54 10.04 -7.71
N GLY A 46 -0.18 9.32 -8.56
CA GLY A 46 0.37 8.85 -9.82
C GLY A 46 -0.35 7.66 -10.41
N HIS A 47 0.28 7.06 -11.42
CA HIS A 47 -0.22 5.87 -12.09
C HIS A 47 0.25 4.62 -11.35
N LEU A 48 -0.51 4.19 -10.33
CA LEU A 48 -0.18 3.03 -9.48
C LEU A 48 -0.01 1.70 -10.24
N PRO A 49 -0.74 1.43 -11.35
CA PRO A 49 -0.49 0.22 -12.15
C PRO A 49 0.93 0.10 -12.71
N SER A 50 1.73 1.15 -12.71
CA SER A 50 3.15 1.11 -13.08
C SER A 50 4.05 0.46 -12.01
N TYR A 51 3.51 0.16 -10.84
CA TYR A 51 4.22 -0.58 -9.80
C TYR A 51 4.13 -2.08 -10.04
N TYR A 52 5.27 -2.74 -10.19
CA TYR A 52 5.33 -4.17 -10.43
C TYR A 52 5.58 -4.94 -9.15
N VAL A 53 4.75 -5.94 -8.90
CA VAL A 53 4.93 -6.90 -7.80
C VAL A 53 5.25 -8.26 -8.40
N ARG A 54 6.33 -8.87 -7.92
CA ARG A 54 6.74 -10.21 -8.30
C ARG A 54 6.64 -11.14 -7.10
N SER A 55 5.91 -12.23 -7.24
CA SER A 55 5.89 -13.33 -6.30
C SER A 55 6.57 -14.56 -6.93
N VAL A 56 7.27 -15.34 -6.13
CA VAL A 56 8.00 -16.52 -6.61
C VAL A 56 7.56 -17.75 -5.82
N GLY A 57 7.04 -18.75 -6.53
CA GLY A 57 6.78 -20.09 -6.01
C GLY A 57 5.59 -20.24 -5.08
N GLY A 58 4.80 -19.19 -4.82
CA GLY A 58 3.69 -19.23 -3.87
C GLY A 58 4.14 -19.46 -2.42
N ILE A 59 3.21 -19.90 -1.58
CA ILE A 59 3.49 -20.21 -0.17
C ILE A 59 4.00 -21.63 -0.06
N LYS A 60 5.23 -21.80 0.47
CA LYS A 60 5.79 -23.09 0.80
C LYS A 60 5.62 -23.34 2.29
N LEU A 61 4.99 -24.47 2.64
CA LEU A 61 4.80 -24.89 4.01
C LEU A 61 5.66 -26.13 4.29
N ASP A 62 6.58 -26.01 5.24
CA ASP A 62 7.43 -27.09 5.71
C ASP A 62 7.07 -27.46 7.16
N ARG A 63 7.09 -28.74 7.47
CA ARG A 63 6.93 -29.27 8.83
C ARG A 63 8.27 -29.87 9.30
N SER A 64 8.61 -29.64 10.54
CA SER A 64 9.74 -30.30 11.22
C SER A 64 9.27 -30.86 12.55
N ASP A 65 9.57 -32.14 12.77
CA ASP A 65 9.32 -32.83 14.04
C ASP A 65 10.58 -32.86 14.92
N ASP A 66 11.74 -32.53 14.35
CA ASP A 66 13.04 -32.60 15.03
C ASP A 66 13.38 -31.34 15.84
N PHE A 67 12.98 -30.18 15.35
CA PHE A 67 13.39 -28.86 15.91
C PHE A 67 12.97 -28.68 17.38
N ALA A 68 11.80 -29.17 17.75
CA ALA A 68 11.26 -29.06 19.11
C ALA A 68 10.92 -30.41 19.72
N PHE A 69 11.69 -31.47 19.37
CA PHE A 69 11.47 -32.82 19.81
C PHE A 69 11.48 -32.96 21.33
N SER A 70 12.39 -32.26 22.01
CA SER A 70 12.50 -32.29 23.49
C SER A 70 11.27 -31.71 24.21
N ALA A 71 10.52 -30.85 23.53
CA ALA A 71 9.27 -30.25 24.05
C ALA A 71 8.01 -30.99 23.57
N GLY A 72 8.15 -32.02 22.73
CA GLY A 72 7.04 -32.78 22.17
C GLY A 72 6.18 -31.98 21.19
N LEU A 73 6.77 -31.02 20.49
CA LEU A 73 6.07 -30.11 19.58
C LEU A 73 6.49 -30.31 18.13
N ALA A 74 5.54 -30.21 17.20
CA ALA A 74 5.81 -30.08 15.77
C ALA A 74 5.91 -28.61 15.37
N THR A 75 6.95 -28.28 14.59
CA THR A 75 7.18 -26.91 14.11
C THR A 75 6.79 -26.78 12.66
N PHE A 76 6.03 -25.75 12.32
CA PHE A 76 5.66 -25.40 10.96
C PHE A 76 6.35 -24.12 10.53
N ARG A 77 6.87 -24.10 9.29
CA ARG A 77 7.47 -22.92 8.67
C ARG A 77 6.78 -22.62 7.36
N ALA A 78 6.23 -21.42 7.25
CA ALA A 78 5.70 -20.90 6.00
C ALA A 78 6.70 -19.91 5.39
N GLN A 79 6.99 -20.06 4.09
CA GLN A 79 7.83 -19.14 3.32
C GLN A 79 7.06 -18.59 2.15
N PHE A 80 7.13 -17.27 1.98
CA PHE A 80 6.62 -16.57 0.83
C PHE A 80 7.66 -15.55 0.37
N ARG A 81 7.95 -15.53 -0.93
CA ARG A 81 8.90 -14.59 -1.52
C ARG A 81 8.15 -13.62 -2.39
N VAL A 82 8.23 -12.35 -2.03
CA VAL A 82 7.62 -11.26 -2.78
C VAL A 82 8.58 -10.08 -2.81
N ASP A 83 8.60 -9.39 -3.94
CA ASP A 83 9.34 -8.14 -4.11
C ASP A 83 8.52 -7.21 -4.98
N GLY A 84 8.75 -5.91 -4.84
CA GLY A 84 8.04 -4.90 -5.60
C GLY A 84 8.97 -3.77 -6.02
N ASN A 85 8.78 -3.27 -7.23
CA ASN A 85 9.59 -2.17 -7.75
C ASN A 85 8.77 -1.26 -8.67
N LEU A 86 9.17 0.02 -8.72
CA LEU A 86 8.67 1.02 -9.63
C LEU A 86 9.75 1.33 -10.67
N PRO A 87 9.74 0.69 -11.86
CA PRO A 87 10.78 0.88 -12.88
C PRO A 87 10.85 2.31 -13.39
N GLN A 88 9.70 2.99 -13.43
CA GLN A 88 9.59 4.35 -13.95
C GLN A 88 9.13 5.32 -12.84
N THR A 89 10.08 5.86 -12.12
CA THR A 89 9.83 6.74 -10.96
C THR A 89 9.09 8.04 -11.30
N SER A 90 9.09 8.46 -12.57
CA SER A 90 8.36 9.63 -13.03
C SER A 90 6.84 9.47 -12.98
N HIS A 91 6.33 8.23 -12.98
CA HIS A 91 4.90 7.94 -12.95
C HIS A 91 4.24 8.16 -11.58
N VAL A 92 5.04 8.27 -10.52
CA VAL A 92 4.55 8.47 -9.16
C VAL A 92 5.27 9.66 -8.52
N LYS A 93 4.51 10.52 -7.90
CA LYS A 93 5.00 11.67 -7.12
C LYS A 93 4.48 11.58 -5.70
N HIS A 94 5.20 12.18 -4.79
CA HIS A 94 4.82 12.27 -3.39
C HIS A 94 4.76 13.72 -2.93
N LEU A 95 3.91 13.98 -1.96
CA LEU A 95 3.86 15.25 -1.23
C LEU A 95 4.76 15.13 0.00
N LEU A 96 5.77 15.98 0.09
CA LEU A 96 6.55 16.17 1.30
C LEU A 96 5.86 17.23 2.15
N GLN A 97 5.56 16.90 3.38
CA GLN A 97 4.97 17.85 4.32
C GLN A 97 6.02 18.94 4.71
N PRO A 98 5.65 20.21 4.64
CA PRO A 98 6.54 21.32 5.00
C PRO A 98 6.90 21.35 6.49
#